data_7fa347c45084f9c0d00d30b1a992066a
#
_entry.id   7fa347c45084f9c0d00d30b1a992066a
#
_cell.length_a   1.000
_cell.length_b   1.000
_cell.length_c   1.000
_cell.angle_alpha   90.00
_cell.angle_beta   90.00
_cell.angle_gamma   90.00
#
_symmetry.space_group_name_H-M   'P 1'
#
loop_
_entity.id
_entity.type
_entity.pdbx_description
1 polymer ?
#
loop_
_entity_poly.entity_id
_entity_poly.type
_entity_poly.pdbx_seq_one_letter_code
_entity_poly.pdbx_strand_id
1 'polypeptide(L)'
;GYMPALENLNCLGTLEAVNGILRLEYLTGLAEPFAIPSTLTTLNGLAISNMPGVTELDLRGTGIKDIEINNSTSSDRFKLSADDVVEGSLTLNGLFELTGMKEVKGDVTISMPNTTETVDLLSNTEAVRGNFTLTYNATTGGINLPVLASVGGACTLKVKAPVAAPKLKTV
;
A
#
# COMPACT_ATOMS: atom_id res chain seq x y z
N GLY A 1 6.15 4.16 21.72
CA GLY A 1 7.17 5.12 22.11
C GLY A 1 7.95 5.59 20.91
N TYR A 2 8.46 6.81 20.95
CA TYR A 2 9.32 7.37 19.90
C TYR A 2 10.73 6.79 20.02
N MET A 3 11.22 6.11 19.00
CA MET A 3 12.54 5.44 18.97
C MET A 3 13.37 5.91 17.77
N PRO A 4 13.86 7.16 17.75
CA PRO A 4 14.56 7.73 16.60
C PRO A 4 15.90 7.06 16.28
N ALA A 5 16.48 6.31 17.22
CA ALA A 5 17.76 5.63 17.08
C ALA A 5 17.65 4.17 16.61
N LEU A 6 16.43 3.67 16.31
CA LEU A 6 16.26 2.32 15.78
C LEU A 6 16.66 2.29 14.30
N GLU A 7 17.77 1.65 13.97
CA GLU A 7 18.33 1.60 12.61
C GLU A 7 17.91 0.36 11.82
N ASN A 8 17.39 -0.68 12.49
CA ASN A 8 16.94 -1.92 11.86
C ASN A 8 15.92 -2.67 12.73
N LEU A 9 15.30 -3.70 12.18
CA LEU A 9 14.35 -4.59 12.89
C LEU A 9 14.98 -5.91 13.35
N ASN A 10 16.28 -6.00 13.51
CA ASN A 10 16.96 -7.24 13.96
C ASN A 10 16.45 -7.74 15.33
N CYS A 11 15.90 -6.85 16.16
CA CYS A 11 15.24 -7.23 17.41
C CYS A 11 14.01 -8.15 17.21
N LEU A 12 13.45 -8.20 16.00
CA LEU A 12 12.34 -9.08 15.63
C LEU A 12 12.83 -10.40 15.00
N GLY A 13 14.15 -10.62 14.91
CA GLY A 13 14.76 -11.74 14.18
C GLY A 13 14.40 -13.14 14.70
N THR A 14 13.79 -13.26 15.88
CA THR A 14 13.26 -14.54 16.42
C THR A 14 11.74 -14.60 16.35
N LEU A 15 11.07 -13.56 15.84
CA LEU A 15 9.61 -13.52 15.73
C LEU A 15 9.17 -14.32 14.52
N GLU A 16 8.31 -15.33 14.72
CA GLU A 16 7.81 -16.22 13.67
C GLU A 16 6.40 -15.83 13.18
N ALA A 17 5.59 -15.25 14.08
CA ALA A 17 4.21 -14.91 13.77
C ALA A 17 3.73 -13.63 14.48
N VAL A 18 3.01 -12.80 13.77
CA VAL A 18 2.19 -11.71 14.30
C VAL A 18 0.74 -11.94 13.91
N ASN A 19 -0.08 -12.39 14.86
CA ASN A 19 -1.49 -12.67 14.64
C ASN A 19 -2.39 -11.42 14.66
N GLY A 20 -1.83 -10.28 15.01
CA GLY A 20 -2.47 -8.97 14.96
C GLY A 20 -1.83 -8.07 13.90
N ILE A 21 -1.81 -6.78 14.18
CA ILE A 21 -1.17 -5.77 13.33
C ILE A 21 0.20 -5.40 13.91
N LEU A 22 1.26 -5.57 13.12
CA LEU A 22 2.57 -4.99 13.40
C LEU A 22 2.54 -3.51 13.03
N ARG A 23 2.70 -2.63 14.04
CA ARG A 23 2.73 -1.18 13.82
C ARG A 23 4.14 -0.65 13.94
N LEU A 24 4.59 0.03 12.89
CA LEU A 24 5.90 0.67 12.80
C LEU A 24 5.68 2.16 12.53
N GLU A 25 5.83 2.98 13.56
CA GLU A 25 5.48 4.38 13.50
C GLU A 25 6.59 5.26 14.08
N TYR A 26 6.89 6.39 13.41
CA TYR A 26 7.88 7.37 13.86
C TYR A 26 9.29 6.80 14.06
N LEU A 27 9.67 5.78 13.29
CA LEU A 27 10.99 5.17 13.34
C LEU A 27 11.93 5.88 12.33
N THR A 28 12.24 7.12 12.63
CA THR A 28 12.99 7.99 11.71
C THR A 28 14.46 7.61 11.51
N GLY A 29 14.99 6.71 12.34
CA GLY A 29 16.32 6.14 12.19
C GLY A 29 16.40 4.94 11.23
N LEU A 30 15.23 4.36 10.87
CA LEU A 30 15.20 3.29 9.87
C LEU A 30 15.41 3.89 8.48
N ALA A 31 16.28 3.25 7.72
CA ALA A 31 16.62 3.61 6.34
C ALA A 31 16.74 2.35 5.48
N GLU A 32 16.90 2.55 4.19
CA GLU A 32 17.14 1.45 3.25
C GLU A 32 18.52 0.77 3.45
N PRO A 33 18.63 -0.55 3.23
CA PRO A 33 17.53 -1.45 2.87
C PRO A 33 16.70 -1.85 4.11
N PHE A 34 15.38 -1.60 4.04
CA PHE A 34 14.46 -2.01 5.07
C PHE A 34 13.75 -3.31 4.67
N ALA A 35 13.75 -4.32 5.54
CA ALA A 35 13.11 -5.59 5.26
C ALA A 35 12.40 -6.14 6.50
N ILE A 36 11.28 -6.78 6.27
CA ILE A 36 10.63 -7.62 7.28
C ILE A 36 11.51 -8.87 7.48
N PRO A 37 11.82 -9.25 8.73
CA PRO A 37 12.64 -10.44 8.98
C PRO A 37 12.03 -11.70 8.33
N SER A 38 12.88 -12.47 7.62
CA SER A 38 12.45 -13.69 6.94
C SER A 38 11.95 -14.81 7.87
N THR A 39 12.24 -14.68 9.17
CA THR A 39 11.69 -15.58 10.22
C THR A 39 10.18 -15.34 10.43
N LEU A 40 9.69 -14.14 10.11
CA LEU A 40 8.28 -13.78 10.25
C LEU A 40 7.48 -14.34 9.06
N THR A 41 7.01 -15.57 9.20
CA THR A 41 6.27 -16.32 8.17
C THR A 41 4.76 -16.10 8.23
N THR A 42 4.25 -15.49 9.30
CA THR A 42 2.84 -15.14 9.45
C THR A 42 2.72 -13.70 9.91
N LEU A 43 2.15 -12.84 9.05
CA LEU A 43 1.91 -11.45 9.34
C LEU A 43 0.48 -11.10 8.95
N ASN A 44 -0.45 -11.08 9.92
CA ASN A 44 -1.86 -10.80 9.61
C ASN A 44 -2.09 -9.35 9.18
N GLY A 45 -1.34 -8.40 9.73
CA GLY A 45 -1.45 -7.01 9.32
C GLY A 45 -0.18 -6.22 9.58
N LEU A 46 0.07 -5.23 8.74
CA LEU A 46 1.18 -4.29 8.85
C LEU A 46 0.67 -2.87 8.69
N ALA A 47 1.02 -2.00 9.63
CA ALA A 47 0.76 -0.57 9.55
C ALA A 47 2.08 0.19 9.65
N ILE A 48 2.38 1.01 8.65
CA ILE A 48 3.58 1.86 8.59
C ILE A 48 3.17 3.32 8.49
N SER A 49 3.76 4.17 9.33
CA SER A 49 3.57 5.61 9.21
C SER A 49 4.78 6.41 9.71
N ASN A 50 4.99 7.58 9.10
CA ASN A 50 6.04 8.52 9.49
C ASN A 50 7.44 7.90 9.55
N MET A 51 7.82 7.18 8.49
CA MET A 51 9.12 6.54 8.32
C MET A 51 9.81 7.09 7.04
N PRO A 52 10.34 8.32 7.07
CA PRO A 52 10.82 9.02 5.87
C PRO A 52 12.03 8.36 5.21
N GLY A 53 12.81 7.56 5.94
CA GLY A 53 13.95 6.82 5.42
C GLY A 53 13.58 5.51 4.72
N VAL A 54 12.31 5.08 4.79
CA VAL A 54 11.84 3.84 4.16
C VAL A 54 11.05 4.20 2.90
N THR A 55 11.59 3.84 1.75
CA THR A 55 11.02 4.14 0.43
C THR A 55 10.58 2.90 -0.33
N GLU A 56 10.94 1.72 0.18
CA GLU A 56 10.64 0.44 -0.44
C GLU A 56 10.28 -0.61 0.62
N LEU A 57 9.36 -1.50 0.28
CA LEU A 57 8.97 -2.62 1.14
C LEU A 57 8.56 -3.83 0.30
N ASP A 58 9.17 -4.98 0.59
CA ASP A 58 8.80 -6.26 -0.01
C ASP A 58 8.10 -7.15 1.03
N LEU A 59 6.83 -7.46 0.78
CA LEU A 59 5.98 -8.30 1.62
C LEU A 59 5.67 -9.66 0.99
N ARG A 60 6.34 -10.01 -0.11
CA ARG A 60 6.11 -11.30 -0.77
C ARG A 60 6.53 -12.46 0.12
N GLY A 61 5.70 -13.49 0.16
CA GLY A 61 5.92 -14.67 0.98
C GLY A 61 5.64 -14.51 2.48
N THR A 62 5.16 -13.32 2.93
CA THR A 62 4.81 -13.09 4.34
C THR A 62 3.41 -13.56 4.71
N GLY A 63 2.57 -13.87 3.70
CA GLY A 63 1.16 -14.22 3.91
C GLY A 63 0.33 -13.10 4.52
N ILE A 64 0.74 -11.85 4.30
CA ILE A 64 0.09 -10.68 4.87
C ILE A 64 -1.37 -10.55 4.40
N LYS A 65 -2.24 -10.13 5.32
CA LYS A 65 -3.65 -9.88 5.02
C LYS A 65 -3.93 -8.40 4.85
N ASP A 66 -3.74 -7.61 5.90
CA ASP A 66 -4.07 -6.19 5.88
C ASP A 66 -2.80 -5.34 5.78
N ILE A 67 -2.78 -4.41 4.84
CA ILE A 67 -1.66 -3.50 4.59
C ILE A 67 -2.15 -2.06 4.76
N GLU A 68 -1.54 -1.32 5.67
CA GLU A 68 -1.79 0.11 5.88
C GLU A 68 -0.45 0.86 5.80
N ILE A 69 -0.29 1.74 4.81
CA ILE A 69 0.92 2.55 4.66
C ILE A 69 0.54 4.02 4.52
N ASN A 70 1.06 4.84 5.43
CA ASN A 70 0.94 6.28 5.38
C ASN A 70 2.30 6.92 5.05
N ASN A 71 2.49 7.26 3.78
CA ASN A 71 3.65 7.95 3.24
C ASN A 71 3.29 9.38 2.75
N SER A 72 2.30 10.01 3.38
CA SER A 72 1.77 11.32 2.95
C SER A 72 2.75 12.48 3.08
N THR A 73 3.84 12.29 3.84
CA THR A 73 4.88 13.31 4.08
C THR A 73 6.00 13.27 3.05
N SER A 74 6.07 12.24 2.21
CA SER A 74 7.07 12.13 1.15
C SER A 74 6.51 12.55 -0.20
N SER A 75 7.32 13.27 -0.98
CA SER A 75 7.05 13.54 -2.39
C SER A 75 7.41 12.37 -3.30
N ASP A 76 8.18 11.42 -2.78
CA ASP A 76 8.69 10.30 -3.54
C ASP A 76 7.70 9.13 -3.54
N ARG A 77 7.74 8.33 -4.60
CA ARG A 77 6.93 7.13 -4.70
C ARG A 77 7.46 6.05 -3.78
N PHE A 78 6.59 5.52 -2.93
CA PHE A 78 6.88 4.36 -2.11
C PHE A 78 6.69 3.09 -2.94
N LYS A 79 7.72 2.25 -3.02
CA LYS A 79 7.64 0.97 -3.74
C LYS A 79 7.14 -0.11 -2.80
N LEU A 80 6.01 -0.71 -3.14
CA LEU A 80 5.40 -1.79 -2.37
C LEU A 80 5.24 -3.03 -3.23
N SER A 81 5.88 -4.12 -2.82
CA SER A 81 5.70 -5.44 -3.41
C SER A 81 4.97 -6.36 -2.45
N ALA A 82 3.99 -7.09 -2.93
CA ALA A 82 3.29 -8.12 -2.16
C ALA A 82 2.97 -9.32 -3.05
N ASP A 83 2.40 -10.37 -2.45
CA ASP A 83 1.94 -11.55 -3.18
C ASP A 83 0.86 -11.20 -4.21
N ASP A 84 0.65 -12.06 -5.20
CA ASP A 84 -0.37 -11.87 -6.24
C ASP A 84 -1.79 -11.70 -5.67
N VAL A 85 -2.05 -12.28 -4.50
CA VAL A 85 -3.33 -12.16 -3.78
C VAL A 85 -3.08 -11.59 -2.39
N VAL A 86 -3.68 -10.44 -2.11
CA VAL A 86 -3.77 -9.87 -0.76
C VAL A 86 -5.09 -10.32 -0.15
N GLU A 87 -5.04 -11.12 0.91
CA GLU A 87 -6.22 -11.76 1.53
C GLU A 87 -7.12 -10.77 2.30
N GLY A 88 -6.59 -9.63 2.72
CA GLY A 88 -7.31 -8.60 3.46
C GLY A 88 -7.38 -7.27 2.71
N SER A 89 -7.32 -6.18 3.45
CA SER A 89 -7.52 -4.84 2.94
C SER A 89 -6.22 -4.10 2.67
N LEU A 90 -6.26 -3.16 1.73
CA LEU A 90 -5.14 -2.30 1.34
C LEU A 90 -5.51 -0.84 1.57
N THR A 91 -4.82 -0.17 2.50
CA THR A 91 -4.99 1.25 2.78
C THR A 91 -3.69 2.00 2.53
N LEU A 92 -3.69 2.89 1.55
CA LEU A 92 -2.52 3.62 1.10
C LEU A 92 -2.77 5.13 1.14
N ASN A 93 -1.87 5.86 1.80
CA ASN A 93 -1.88 7.33 1.80
C ASN A 93 -0.52 7.85 1.34
N GLY A 94 -0.45 8.41 0.14
CA GLY A 94 0.78 8.85 -0.51
C GLY A 94 0.83 8.50 -1.99
N LEU A 95 2.04 8.55 -2.57
CA LEU A 95 2.33 8.10 -3.92
C LEU A 95 2.96 6.70 -3.87
N PHE A 96 2.43 5.76 -4.64
CA PHE A 96 2.88 4.38 -4.62
C PHE A 96 3.20 3.84 -6.01
N GLU A 97 4.21 2.96 -6.05
CA GLU A 97 4.47 2.04 -7.14
C GLU A 97 4.22 0.62 -6.59
N LEU A 98 3.22 -0.07 -7.14
CA LEU A 98 2.77 -1.36 -6.62
C LEU A 98 3.21 -2.49 -7.54
N THR A 99 3.77 -3.56 -6.96
CA THR A 99 4.21 -4.76 -7.67
C THR A 99 3.56 -6.01 -7.06
N GLY A 100 3.12 -6.93 -7.89
CA GLY A 100 2.27 -8.05 -7.48
C GLY A 100 0.81 -7.61 -7.36
N MET A 101 0.10 -8.10 -6.34
CA MET A 101 -1.26 -7.67 -5.99
C MET A 101 -2.25 -7.71 -7.17
N LYS A 102 -2.34 -8.84 -7.86
CA LYS A 102 -3.32 -9.02 -8.95
C LYS A 102 -4.76 -8.99 -8.44
N GLU A 103 -4.96 -9.43 -7.21
CA GLU A 103 -6.26 -9.44 -6.54
C GLU A 103 -6.12 -8.97 -5.09
N VAL A 104 -7.03 -8.09 -4.66
CA VAL A 104 -7.23 -7.72 -3.24
C VAL A 104 -8.62 -8.21 -2.83
N LYS A 105 -8.68 -9.10 -1.82
CA LYS A 105 -9.95 -9.69 -1.37
C LYS A 105 -10.75 -8.77 -0.45
N GLY A 106 -10.07 -7.92 0.30
CA GLY A 106 -10.71 -6.90 1.15
C GLY A 106 -10.97 -5.58 0.43
N ASP A 107 -11.12 -4.54 1.22
CA ASP A 107 -11.33 -3.18 0.73
C ASP A 107 -10.00 -2.55 0.28
N VAL A 108 -10.07 -1.69 -0.73
CA VAL A 108 -8.96 -0.85 -1.16
C VAL A 108 -9.30 0.60 -0.93
N THR A 109 -8.50 1.28 -0.11
CA THR A 109 -8.64 2.71 0.15
C THR A 109 -7.32 3.41 -0.20
N ILE A 110 -7.36 4.34 -1.15
CA ILE A 110 -6.19 5.09 -1.58
C ILE A 110 -6.47 6.58 -1.46
N SER A 111 -5.58 7.30 -0.79
CA SER A 111 -5.56 8.75 -0.70
C SER A 111 -4.24 9.27 -1.24
N MET A 112 -4.30 10.12 -2.26
CA MET A 112 -3.11 10.62 -2.93
C MET A 112 -2.90 12.12 -2.67
N PRO A 113 -1.64 12.57 -2.50
CA PRO A 113 -1.31 13.97 -2.49
C PRO A 113 -1.53 14.58 -3.88
N ASN A 114 -1.55 15.89 -3.94
CA ASN A 114 -1.65 16.59 -5.21
C ASN A 114 -0.39 16.37 -6.05
N THR A 115 -0.55 15.95 -7.29
CA THR A 115 0.50 15.87 -8.30
C THR A 115 0.02 16.42 -9.62
N THR A 116 0.92 16.87 -10.47
CA THR A 116 0.63 17.37 -11.82
C THR A 116 0.74 16.26 -12.87
N GLU A 117 1.25 15.11 -12.50
CA GLU A 117 1.45 13.98 -13.40
C GLU A 117 0.22 13.07 -13.43
N THR A 118 0.07 12.32 -14.51
CA THR A 118 -0.84 11.18 -14.55
C THR A 118 -0.17 10.00 -13.84
N VAL A 119 -0.90 9.39 -12.91
CA VAL A 119 -0.40 8.28 -12.09
C VAL A 119 -1.10 6.99 -12.50
N ASP A 120 -0.32 5.99 -12.92
CA ASP A 120 -0.80 4.62 -13.07
C ASP A 120 -0.92 3.98 -11.69
N LEU A 121 -2.15 3.74 -11.27
CA LEU A 121 -2.46 3.19 -9.97
C LEU A 121 -2.98 1.77 -10.13
N LEU A 122 -2.64 0.88 -9.20
CA LEU A 122 -3.04 -0.53 -9.26
C LEU A 122 -2.65 -1.19 -10.61
N SER A 123 -1.41 -0.93 -11.08
CA SER A 123 -0.96 -1.31 -12.42
C SER A 123 -1.03 -2.82 -12.71
N ASN A 124 -1.07 -3.65 -11.66
CA ASN A 124 -1.18 -5.10 -11.76
C ASN A 124 -2.49 -5.65 -11.19
N THR A 125 -3.32 -4.82 -10.52
CA THR A 125 -4.51 -5.28 -9.82
C THR A 125 -5.70 -5.38 -10.78
N GLU A 126 -6.13 -6.58 -11.04
CA GLU A 126 -7.26 -6.89 -11.94
C GLU A 126 -8.61 -6.88 -11.19
N ALA A 127 -8.59 -7.22 -9.89
CA ALA A 127 -9.81 -7.34 -9.10
C ALA A 127 -9.65 -6.82 -7.66
N VAL A 128 -10.64 -6.07 -7.22
CA VAL A 128 -10.90 -5.74 -5.82
C VAL A 128 -12.22 -6.41 -5.43
N ARG A 129 -12.22 -7.32 -4.45
CA ARG A 129 -13.45 -8.04 -4.06
C ARG A 129 -14.31 -7.25 -3.10
N GLY A 130 -13.70 -6.39 -2.28
CA GLY A 130 -14.39 -5.46 -1.39
C GLY A 130 -14.73 -4.13 -2.08
N ASN A 131 -14.79 -3.08 -1.27
CA ASN A 131 -15.01 -1.72 -1.74
C ASN A 131 -13.71 -1.11 -2.30
N PHE A 132 -13.83 -0.24 -3.29
CA PHE A 132 -12.73 0.56 -3.79
C PHE A 132 -13.01 2.05 -3.54
N THR A 133 -12.14 2.70 -2.77
CA THR A 133 -12.25 4.14 -2.49
C THR A 133 -10.97 4.85 -2.92
N LEU A 134 -11.08 5.82 -3.80
CA LEU A 134 -10.00 6.67 -4.25
C LEU A 134 -10.30 8.13 -3.91
N THR A 135 -9.36 8.78 -3.22
CA THR A 135 -9.40 10.23 -2.92
C THR A 135 -8.21 10.91 -3.58
N TYR A 136 -8.48 11.89 -4.46
CA TYR A 136 -7.46 12.67 -5.15
C TYR A 136 -7.99 14.08 -5.44
N ASN A 137 -7.44 15.07 -4.76
CA ASN A 137 -7.97 16.44 -4.77
C ASN A 137 -7.31 17.37 -5.79
N ALA A 138 -6.25 16.95 -6.48
CA ALA A 138 -5.63 17.76 -7.54
C ALA A 138 -6.60 17.95 -8.72
N THR A 139 -6.48 19.12 -9.35
CA THR A 139 -7.27 19.47 -10.55
C THR A 139 -6.47 19.27 -11.85
N THR A 140 -5.20 18.92 -11.73
CA THR A 140 -4.26 18.65 -12.82
C THR A 140 -3.74 17.22 -12.71
N GLY A 141 -3.12 16.73 -13.79
CA GLY A 141 -2.72 15.33 -13.87
C GLY A 141 -3.92 14.42 -14.14
N GLY A 142 -3.84 13.18 -13.70
CA GLY A 142 -4.91 12.20 -13.85
C GLY A 142 -4.59 10.90 -13.10
N ILE A 143 -5.58 10.03 -13.04
CA ILE A 143 -5.42 8.67 -12.51
C ILE A 143 -5.74 7.68 -13.61
N ASN A 144 -4.86 6.71 -13.80
CA ASN A 144 -5.10 5.59 -14.71
C ASN A 144 -5.14 4.28 -13.89
N LEU A 145 -6.17 3.49 -14.12
CA LEU A 145 -6.37 2.14 -13.56
C LEU A 145 -6.30 1.14 -14.71
N PRO A 146 -5.11 0.85 -15.22
CA PRO A 146 -4.95 0.28 -16.57
C PRO A 146 -5.47 -1.16 -16.71
N VAL A 147 -5.50 -1.92 -15.62
CA VAL A 147 -5.88 -3.33 -15.64
C VAL A 147 -7.07 -3.68 -14.77
N LEU A 148 -7.53 -2.77 -13.89
CA LEU A 148 -8.64 -3.02 -12.98
C LEU A 148 -9.91 -3.36 -13.78
N ALA A 149 -10.39 -4.60 -13.64
CA ALA A 149 -11.51 -5.13 -14.39
C ALA A 149 -12.79 -5.26 -13.55
N SER A 150 -12.66 -5.43 -12.23
CA SER A 150 -13.83 -5.60 -11.35
C SER A 150 -13.62 -5.01 -9.95
N VAL A 151 -14.71 -4.49 -9.40
CA VAL A 151 -14.88 -4.12 -7.99
C VAL A 151 -16.10 -4.84 -7.48
N GLY A 152 -15.97 -5.65 -6.42
CA GLY A 152 -17.07 -6.48 -5.90
C GLY A 152 -18.02 -5.74 -4.97
N GLY A 153 -17.56 -4.64 -4.37
CA GLY A 153 -18.35 -3.77 -3.51
C GLY A 153 -18.56 -2.39 -4.15
N ALA A 154 -18.76 -1.37 -3.33
CA ALA A 154 -18.93 0.00 -3.81
C ALA A 154 -17.63 0.57 -4.40
N CYS A 155 -17.74 1.26 -5.53
CA CYS A 155 -16.65 2.04 -6.12
C CYS A 155 -16.89 3.52 -5.84
N THR A 156 -16.06 4.12 -4.98
CA THR A 156 -16.18 5.52 -4.56
C THR A 156 -14.99 6.34 -5.07
N LEU A 157 -15.25 7.27 -5.96
CA LEU A 157 -14.23 8.15 -6.53
C LEU A 157 -14.45 9.60 -6.03
N LYS A 158 -13.61 10.06 -5.12
CA LYS A 158 -13.56 11.45 -4.63
C LYS A 158 -12.41 12.17 -5.34
N VAL A 159 -12.60 12.46 -6.62
CA VAL A 159 -11.55 12.96 -7.51
C VAL A 159 -11.99 14.22 -8.24
N LYS A 160 -11.03 15.13 -8.50
CA LYS A 160 -11.25 16.35 -9.29
C LYS A 160 -10.56 16.29 -10.66
N ALA A 161 -9.61 15.37 -10.82
CA ALA A 161 -8.90 15.12 -12.06
C ALA A 161 -9.54 13.99 -12.88
N PRO A 162 -9.22 13.85 -14.16
CA PRO A 162 -9.68 12.72 -14.98
C PRO A 162 -9.26 11.37 -14.41
N VAL A 163 -10.15 10.39 -14.46
CA VAL A 163 -9.89 8.98 -14.14
C VAL A 163 -10.14 8.11 -15.35
N ALA A 164 -9.17 7.32 -15.75
CA ALA A 164 -9.29 6.33 -16.81
C ALA A 164 -9.25 4.91 -16.21
N ALA A 165 -10.26 4.12 -16.48
CA ALA A 165 -10.33 2.70 -16.09
C ALA A 165 -10.82 1.87 -17.29
N PRO A 166 -9.98 1.69 -18.32
CA PRO A 166 -10.41 1.18 -19.64
C PRO A 166 -10.89 -0.28 -19.60
N LYS A 167 -10.52 -1.04 -18.57
CA LYS A 167 -10.89 -2.45 -18.43
C LYS A 167 -12.01 -2.70 -17.42
N LEU A 168 -12.43 -1.68 -16.65
CA LEU A 168 -13.46 -1.85 -15.63
C LEU A 168 -14.81 -2.20 -16.26
N LYS A 169 -15.33 -3.39 -15.93
CA LYS A 169 -16.58 -3.93 -16.48
C LYS A 169 -17.65 -4.15 -15.43
N THR A 170 -17.24 -4.32 -14.17
CA THR A 170 -18.15 -4.70 -13.09
C THR A 170 -17.86 -3.85 -11.86
N VAL A 171 -18.91 -3.30 -11.29
CA VAL A 171 -18.96 -2.62 -10.00
C VAL A 171 -20.24 -3.05 -9.31
#